data_5360264674f91ed97862da5c21ff2192
#
_entry.id   5360264674f91ed97862da5c21ff2192
#
_cell.length_a   1.000
_cell.length_b   1.000
_cell.length_c   1.000
_cell.angle_alpha   90.00
_cell.angle_beta   90.00
_cell.angle_gamma   90.00
#
_symmetry.space_group_name_H-M   'P 1'
#
loop_
_entity.id
_entity.type
_entity.pdbx_description
1 polymer ?
#
loop_
_entity_poly.entity_id
_entity_poly.type
_entity_poly.pdbx_seq_one_letter_code
_entity_poly.pdbx_strand_id
1 'polypeptide(L)'
;MTDWKTIGTELQDMVRLRTRPIGMKFLKSLEDLNEIPKIRRPDTLMTFCQGITMSRTLGLTLGITANDLVGPGCIVKLGCAPLSEDFKKMMYTGGRWVKTQEDADKFLEEERCMPLGKYKAIVLSPLVSGRLDPPDIALIYATPAQMIMIMMGLQWENYKPIKGIFKGEGTCSDSFIDCYYNGEPQFTVPCFGERNIGHVQEDEMSLAIPGNMVEKALEGMKAMRETRMVAYPIPFLGFQLDATSKITKVYPQSVEIREAMLKTENKSKK
;
A
#
# COMPACT_ATOMS: atom_id res chain seq x y z
N MET A 1 -7.00 -0.89 -24.40
CA MET A 1 -7.78 -0.74 -23.14
C MET A 1 -7.16 -1.69 -22.13
N THR A 2 -6.68 -1.18 -21.04
CA THR A 2 -5.97 -1.97 -20.01
C THR A 2 -6.95 -2.94 -19.35
N ASP A 3 -6.65 -4.25 -19.36
CA ASP A 3 -7.50 -5.24 -18.69
C ASP A 3 -7.14 -5.33 -17.20
N TRP A 4 -7.80 -4.50 -16.40
CA TRP A 4 -7.61 -4.44 -14.94
C TRP A 4 -7.92 -5.76 -14.22
N LYS A 5 -8.81 -6.57 -14.78
CA LYS A 5 -9.10 -7.90 -14.23
C LYS A 5 -7.89 -8.82 -14.36
N THR A 6 -7.28 -8.85 -15.53
CA THR A 6 -6.06 -9.62 -15.76
C THR A 6 -4.91 -9.10 -14.91
N ILE A 7 -4.67 -7.78 -14.88
CA ILE A 7 -3.62 -7.17 -14.05
C ILE A 7 -3.80 -7.54 -12.56
N GLY A 8 -5.01 -7.37 -12.04
CA GLY A 8 -5.29 -7.70 -10.63
C GLY A 8 -5.09 -9.17 -10.30
N THR A 9 -5.46 -10.06 -11.21
CA THR A 9 -5.30 -11.52 -11.05
C THR A 9 -3.81 -11.89 -11.07
N GLU A 10 -3.08 -11.45 -12.08
CA GLU A 10 -1.65 -11.76 -12.22
C GLU A 10 -0.83 -11.20 -11.05
N LEU A 11 -1.11 -9.95 -10.61
CA LEU A 11 -0.46 -9.36 -9.46
C LEU A 11 -0.70 -10.17 -8.18
N GLN A 12 -1.94 -10.60 -7.96
CA GLN A 12 -2.31 -11.44 -6.83
C GLN A 12 -1.57 -12.80 -6.86
N ASP A 13 -1.53 -13.43 -8.02
CA ASP A 13 -0.99 -14.79 -8.17
C ASP A 13 0.54 -14.81 -8.12
N MET A 14 1.20 -13.82 -8.72
CA MET A 14 2.66 -13.76 -8.79
C MET A 14 3.33 -13.77 -7.41
N VAL A 15 2.74 -13.10 -6.43
CA VAL A 15 3.25 -13.05 -5.06
C VAL A 15 2.33 -13.76 -4.06
N ARG A 16 1.32 -14.47 -4.54
CA ARG A 16 0.38 -15.26 -3.73
C ARG A 16 -0.22 -14.43 -2.59
N LEU A 17 -0.80 -13.27 -2.93
CA LEU A 17 -1.42 -12.40 -1.94
C LEU A 17 -2.55 -13.15 -1.20
N ARG A 18 -2.58 -13.02 0.12
CA ARG A 18 -3.61 -13.63 0.97
C ARG A 18 -4.97 -12.97 0.78
N THR A 19 -4.96 -11.68 0.47
CA THR A 19 -6.16 -10.90 0.17
C THR A 19 -6.03 -10.19 -1.16
N ARG A 20 -7.13 -9.76 -1.74
CA ARG A 20 -7.15 -9.13 -3.06
C ARG A 20 -6.52 -7.74 -3.01
N PRO A 21 -5.68 -7.37 -3.99
CA PRO A 21 -5.34 -5.98 -4.20
C PRO A 21 -6.61 -5.22 -4.56
N ILE A 22 -6.80 -4.04 -3.97
CA ILE A 22 -7.99 -3.22 -4.21
C ILE A 22 -7.65 -1.96 -5.00
N GLY A 23 -8.54 -1.57 -5.90
CA GLY A 23 -8.57 -0.27 -6.54
C GLY A 23 -9.40 0.70 -5.70
N MET A 24 -8.96 1.94 -5.66
CA MET A 24 -9.68 3.08 -5.08
C MET A 24 -9.99 4.09 -6.17
N LYS A 25 -11.19 4.68 -6.16
CA LYS A 25 -11.58 5.76 -7.05
C LYS A 25 -12.28 6.86 -6.26
N PHE A 26 -11.86 8.10 -6.48
CA PHE A 26 -12.40 9.27 -5.80
C PHE A 26 -13.41 9.98 -6.71
N LEU A 27 -14.69 9.94 -6.35
CA LEU A 27 -15.78 10.49 -7.17
C LEU A 27 -16.15 11.91 -6.71
N LYS A 28 -16.27 12.81 -7.67
CA LYS A 28 -16.68 14.21 -7.43
C LYS A 28 -18.20 14.36 -7.37
N SER A 29 -18.94 13.43 -7.92
CA SER A 29 -20.40 13.40 -7.94
C SER A 29 -20.92 12.07 -7.38
N LEU A 30 -22.13 12.09 -6.78
CA LEU A 30 -22.80 10.85 -6.34
C LEU A 30 -23.43 10.10 -7.51
N GLU A 31 -23.76 10.80 -8.59
CA GLU A 31 -24.30 10.19 -9.81
C GLU A 31 -23.31 9.20 -10.43
N ASP A 32 -21.99 9.50 -10.34
CA ASP A 32 -20.92 8.64 -10.85
C ASP A 32 -20.90 7.25 -10.18
N LEU A 33 -21.49 7.11 -8.99
CA LEU A 33 -21.63 5.79 -8.34
C LEU A 33 -22.49 4.84 -9.16
N ASN A 34 -23.52 5.35 -9.86
CA ASN A 34 -24.45 4.54 -10.64
C ASN A 34 -23.79 3.93 -11.88
N GLU A 35 -22.68 4.49 -12.32
CA GLU A 35 -21.93 3.99 -13.48
C GLU A 35 -21.06 2.78 -13.13
N ILE A 36 -20.83 2.51 -11.84
CA ILE A 36 -19.95 1.44 -11.40
C ILE A 36 -20.73 0.13 -11.25
N PRO A 37 -20.36 -0.92 -12.01
CA PRO A 37 -21.10 -2.17 -12.01
C PRO A 37 -21.07 -2.87 -10.64
N LYS A 38 -22.22 -3.37 -10.20
CA LYS A 38 -22.38 -4.16 -8.96
C LYS A 38 -21.87 -3.44 -7.70
N ILE A 39 -21.92 -2.11 -7.70
CA ILE A 39 -21.60 -1.32 -6.52
C ILE A 39 -22.62 -1.60 -5.40
N ARG A 40 -22.15 -1.64 -4.18
CA ARG A 40 -22.98 -1.75 -2.98
C ARG A 40 -22.76 -0.55 -2.09
N ARG A 41 -23.80 -0.15 -1.39
CA ARG A 41 -23.71 0.81 -0.29
C ARG A 41 -23.59 0.03 1.01
N PRO A 42 -22.86 0.54 2.01
CA PRO A 42 -22.88 -0.03 3.35
C PRO A 42 -24.30 -0.03 3.94
N ASP A 43 -24.71 -1.13 4.58
CA ASP A 43 -26.02 -1.25 5.22
C ASP A 43 -26.03 -0.62 6.61
N THR A 44 -24.85 -0.39 7.20
CA THR A 44 -24.66 0.20 8.53
C THR A 44 -23.48 1.16 8.52
N LEU A 45 -23.41 2.03 9.51
CA LEU A 45 -22.21 2.86 9.73
C LEU A 45 -20.98 1.98 9.94
N MET A 46 -19.89 2.33 9.30
CA MET A 46 -18.63 1.61 9.38
C MET A 46 -17.41 2.54 9.35
N THR A 47 -16.27 2.04 9.79
CA THR A 47 -15.00 2.74 9.57
C THR A 47 -14.50 2.50 8.14
N PHE A 48 -13.68 3.41 7.63
CA PHE A 48 -13.09 3.22 6.30
C PHE A 48 -12.19 1.97 6.24
N CYS A 49 -11.49 1.66 7.34
CA CYS A 49 -10.70 0.43 7.47
C CYS A 49 -11.53 -0.84 7.29
N GLN A 50 -12.76 -0.87 7.83
CA GLN A 50 -13.69 -1.99 7.61
C GLN A 50 -14.08 -2.09 6.14
N GLY A 51 -14.33 -0.97 5.45
CA GLY A 51 -14.59 -0.95 4.01
C GLY A 51 -13.45 -1.53 3.18
N ILE A 52 -12.21 -1.15 3.49
CA ILE A 52 -11.01 -1.73 2.90
C ILE A 52 -11.02 -3.25 3.09
N THR A 53 -11.26 -3.72 4.31
CA THR A 53 -11.27 -5.16 4.61
C THR A 53 -12.40 -5.90 3.90
N MET A 54 -13.60 -5.35 3.86
CA MET A 54 -14.71 -5.94 3.12
C MET A 54 -14.37 -6.07 1.62
N SER A 55 -13.72 -5.09 1.03
CA SER A 55 -13.31 -5.15 -0.36
C SER A 55 -12.21 -6.20 -0.58
N ARG A 56 -11.10 -6.15 0.19
CA ARG A 56 -9.95 -7.04 0.00
C ARG A 56 -10.23 -8.49 0.37
N THR A 57 -11.09 -8.73 1.36
CA THR A 57 -11.34 -10.08 1.91
C THR A 57 -12.60 -10.71 1.31
N LEU A 58 -13.72 -9.96 1.32
CA LEU A 58 -14.99 -10.47 0.83
C LEU A 58 -15.22 -10.24 -0.67
N GLY A 59 -14.37 -9.42 -1.30
CA GLY A 59 -14.48 -9.14 -2.74
C GLY A 59 -15.59 -8.15 -3.11
N LEU A 60 -16.03 -7.33 -2.16
CA LEU A 60 -17.12 -6.37 -2.39
C LEU A 60 -16.62 -5.13 -3.14
N THR A 61 -17.47 -4.61 -4.04
CA THR A 61 -17.32 -3.26 -4.58
C THR A 61 -18.22 -2.33 -3.78
N LEU A 62 -17.61 -1.41 -3.04
CA LEU A 62 -18.29 -0.53 -2.09
C LEU A 62 -18.21 0.91 -2.55
N GLY A 63 -19.33 1.61 -2.58
CA GLY A 63 -19.40 3.05 -2.71
C GLY A 63 -19.64 3.67 -1.34
N ILE A 64 -18.66 4.40 -0.82
CA ILE A 64 -18.66 4.93 0.53
C ILE A 64 -18.76 6.46 0.46
N THR A 65 -19.71 7.03 1.18
CA THR A 65 -19.89 8.47 1.34
C THR A 65 -19.67 8.88 2.81
N ALA A 66 -19.68 10.18 3.08
CA ALA A 66 -19.59 10.70 4.45
C ALA A 66 -20.66 10.11 5.39
N ASN A 67 -21.87 9.87 4.86
CA ASN A 67 -23.00 9.35 5.65
C ASN A 67 -22.86 7.88 6.06
N ASP A 68 -21.93 7.16 5.43
CA ASP A 68 -21.69 5.73 5.72
C ASP A 68 -20.60 5.54 6.79
N LEU A 69 -19.88 6.63 7.14
CA LEU A 69 -18.69 6.56 7.96
C LEU A 69 -18.97 6.87 9.44
N VAL A 70 -18.40 6.05 10.31
CA VAL A 70 -18.20 6.29 11.72
C VAL A 70 -16.68 6.39 12.00
N GLY A 71 -16.31 7.16 12.97
CA GLY A 71 -14.90 7.34 13.32
C GLY A 71 -14.35 8.68 12.83
N PRO A 72 -14.14 9.62 13.76
CA PRO A 72 -13.78 11.02 13.45
C PRO A 72 -12.49 11.12 12.62
N GLY A 73 -11.49 10.29 12.90
CA GLY A 73 -10.22 10.29 12.18
C GLY A 73 -10.40 10.00 10.69
N CYS A 74 -11.18 9.00 10.33
CA CYS A 74 -11.44 8.69 8.92
C CYS A 74 -12.22 9.81 8.23
N ILE A 75 -13.24 10.38 8.90
CA ILE A 75 -14.08 11.45 8.36
C ILE A 75 -13.24 12.68 8.01
N VAL A 76 -12.33 13.09 8.89
CA VAL A 76 -11.44 14.24 8.67
C VAL A 76 -10.41 13.91 7.58
N LYS A 77 -9.72 12.77 7.68
CA LYS A 77 -8.67 12.38 6.71
C LYS A 77 -9.21 12.23 5.29
N LEU A 78 -10.43 11.75 5.14
CA LEU A 78 -11.08 11.63 3.83
C LEU A 78 -11.69 12.95 3.30
N GLY A 79 -11.50 14.05 4.01
CA GLY A 79 -12.03 15.37 3.61
C GLY A 79 -13.54 15.48 3.70
N CYS A 80 -14.19 14.64 4.50
CA CYS A 80 -15.64 14.69 4.71
C CYS A 80 -16.06 15.76 5.74
N ALA A 81 -15.16 16.10 6.67
CA ALA A 81 -15.34 17.16 7.64
C ALA A 81 -14.01 17.89 7.90
N PRO A 82 -14.04 19.15 8.34
CA PRO A 82 -12.85 19.89 8.71
C PRO A 82 -12.24 19.34 10.00
N LEU A 83 -10.93 19.53 10.18
CA LEU A 83 -10.26 19.32 11.45
C LEU A 83 -10.81 20.35 12.46
N SER A 84 -11.49 19.86 13.50
CA SER A 84 -12.07 20.70 14.55
C SER A 84 -11.22 20.67 15.83
N GLU A 85 -11.40 21.68 16.68
CA GLU A 85 -10.76 21.70 18.00
C GLU A 85 -11.22 20.53 18.89
N ASP A 86 -12.49 20.08 18.73
CA ASP A 86 -12.99 18.88 19.43
C ASP A 86 -12.27 17.63 18.97
N PHE A 87 -11.97 17.51 17.68
CA PHE A 87 -11.18 16.37 17.17
C PHE A 87 -9.75 16.39 17.70
N LYS A 88 -9.09 17.55 17.70
CA LYS A 88 -7.75 17.71 18.28
C LYS A 88 -7.74 17.31 19.76
N LYS A 89 -8.72 17.79 20.51
CA LYS A 89 -8.88 17.46 21.93
C LYS A 89 -9.12 15.96 22.16
N MET A 90 -9.93 15.33 21.32
CA MET A 90 -10.16 13.90 21.37
C MET A 90 -8.88 13.10 21.11
N MET A 91 -8.09 13.47 20.13
CA MET A 91 -6.79 12.81 19.82
C MET A 91 -5.84 12.89 21.01
N TYR A 92 -5.78 14.04 21.68
CA TYR A 92 -4.93 14.22 22.87
C TYR A 92 -5.46 13.48 24.10
N THR A 93 -6.76 13.64 24.44
CA THR A 93 -7.33 13.14 25.69
C THR A 93 -7.90 11.73 25.59
N GLY A 94 -8.50 11.37 24.47
CA GLY A 94 -9.18 10.07 24.24
C GLY A 94 -8.25 9.03 23.63
N GLY A 95 -7.53 9.37 22.58
CA GLY A 95 -6.61 8.46 21.87
C GLY A 95 -5.28 8.27 22.60
N ARG A 96 -4.76 9.34 23.16
CA ARG A 96 -3.47 9.36 23.89
C ARG A 96 -2.31 8.77 23.11
N TRP A 97 -2.23 9.10 21.82
CA TRP A 97 -1.13 8.65 20.97
C TRP A 97 0.20 9.29 21.35
N VAL A 98 0.12 10.50 21.88
CA VAL A 98 1.27 11.29 22.34
C VAL A 98 1.03 11.84 23.75
N LYS A 99 2.08 12.25 24.42
CA LYS A 99 2.03 12.65 25.83
C LYS A 99 1.53 14.08 26.03
N THR A 100 1.91 15.01 25.14
CA THR A 100 1.66 16.44 25.29
C THR A 100 0.70 16.97 24.22
N GLN A 101 0.05 18.10 24.51
CA GLN A 101 -0.78 18.80 23.52
C GLN A 101 0.09 19.28 22.34
N GLU A 102 1.28 19.78 22.62
CA GLU A 102 2.22 20.24 21.58
C GLU A 102 2.57 19.11 20.59
N ASP A 103 2.82 17.89 21.08
CA ASP A 103 3.10 16.74 20.22
C ASP A 103 1.83 16.27 19.46
N ALA A 104 0.65 16.42 20.07
CA ALA A 104 -0.61 16.15 19.38
C ALA A 104 -0.85 17.14 18.23
N ASP A 105 -0.55 18.40 18.44
CA ASP A 105 -0.67 19.43 17.41
C ASP A 105 0.32 19.17 16.26
N LYS A 106 1.58 18.87 16.55
CA LYS A 106 2.59 18.45 15.55
C LYS A 106 2.15 17.23 14.77
N PHE A 107 1.64 16.20 15.46
CA PHE A 107 1.13 15.00 14.81
C PHE A 107 0.02 15.33 13.84
N LEU A 108 -0.94 16.17 14.23
CA LEU A 108 -2.08 16.56 13.38
C LEU A 108 -1.68 17.47 12.21
N GLU A 109 -0.67 18.32 12.39
CA GLU A 109 -0.11 19.16 11.32
C GLU A 109 0.57 18.33 10.23
N GLU A 110 1.20 17.21 10.59
CA GLU A 110 1.82 16.28 9.65
C GLU A 110 0.81 15.35 8.96
N GLU A 111 -0.42 15.26 9.47
CA GLU A 111 -1.46 14.43 8.91
C GLU A 111 -2.05 15.05 7.64
N ARG A 112 -1.78 14.47 6.49
CA ARG A 112 -2.45 14.86 5.25
C ARG A 112 -3.89 14.38 5.23
N CYS A 113 -4.77 15.27 4.77
CA CYS A 113 -6.17 14.97 4.55
C CYS A 113 -6.52 15.18 3.09
N MET A 114 -7.49 14.44 2.58
CA MET A 114 -8.07 14.73 1.26
C MET A 114 -8.69 16.14 1.26
N PRO A 115 -8.72 16.84 0.10
CA PRO A 115 -9.30 18.17 0.03
C PRO A 115 -10.75 18.19 0.50
N LEU A 116 -11.05 19.06 1.47
CA LEU A 116 -12.36 19.14 2.11
C LEU A 116 -13.49 19.31 1.08
N GLY A 117 -14.47 18.43 1.13
CA GLY A 117 -15.67 18.44 0.30
C GLY A 117 -15.44 18.21 -1.20
N LYS A 118 -14.21 17.99 -1.66
CA LYS A 118 -13.88 17.77 -3.08
C LYS A 118 -14.49 16.49 -3.62
N TYR A 119 -14.45 15.42 -2.84
CA TYR A 119 -14.97 14.12 -3.23
C TYR A 119 -16.24 13.81 -2.46
N LYS A 120 -17.25 13.31 -3.17
CA LYS A 120 -18.57 12.98 -2.62
C LYS A 120 -18.69 11.50 -2.26
N ALA A 121 -17.89 10.67 -2.91
CA ALA A 121 -17.79 9.24 -2.61
C ALA A 121 -16.40 8.72 -2.90
N ILE A 122 -16.06 7.63 -2.22
CA ILE A 122 -14.87 6.82 -2.50
C ILE A 122 -15.33 5.41 -2.83
N VAL A 123 -14.88 4.89 -3.97
CA VAL A 123 -15.18 3.51 -4.35
C VAL A 123 -13.99 2.63 -4.06
N LEU A 124 -14.24 1.53 -3.37
CA LEU A 124 -13.29 0.44 -3.12
C LEU A 124 -13.74 -0.78 -3.93
N SER A 125 -12.86 -1.36 -4.71
CA SER A 125 -13.17 -2.56 -5.49
C SER A 125 -11.93 -3.44 -5.63
N PRO A 126 -12.05 -4.78 -5.53
CA PRO A 126 -10.94 -5.65 -5.88
C PRO A 126 -10.48 -5.39 -7.32
N LEU A 127 -9.18 -5.25 -7.56
CA LEU A 127 -8.65 -5.07 -8.92
C LEU A 127 -9.05 -6.23 -9.83
N VAL A 128 -9.05 -7.46 -9.28
CA VAL A 128 -9.48 -8.67 -10.00
C VAL A 128 -10.93 -8.63 -10.50
N SER A 129 -11.73 -7.68 -10.05
CA SER A 129 -13.10 -7.46 -10.53
C SER A 129 -13.16 -6.72 -11.85
N GLY A 130 -12.14 -5.93 -12.20
CA GLY A 130 -12.07 -5.07 -13.36
C GLY A 130 -13.12 -3.95 -13.40
N ARG A 131 -13.71 -3.58 -12.24
CA ARG A 131 -14.83 -2.62 -12.19
C ARG A 131 -14.41 -1.15 -12.12
N LEU A 132 -13.17 -0.89 -11.79
CA LEU A 132 -12.56 0.45 -11.81
C LEU A 132 -11.53 0.51 -12.95
N ASP A 133 -11.82 1.29 -13.97
CA ASP A 133 -10.98 1.43 -15.17
C ASP A 133 -10.79 2.90 -15.55
N PRO A 134 -9.63 3.50 -15.23
CA PRO A 134 -8.63 3.04 -14.27
C PRO A 134 -9.03 3.37 -12.81
N PRO A 135 -8.50 2.65 -11.81
CA PRO A 135 -8.51 3.15 -10.44
C PRO A 135 -7.55 4.35 -10.30
N ASP A 136 -7.82 5.24 -9.36
CA ASP A 136 -6.87 6.32 -9.04
C ASP A 136 -5.66 5.78 -8.29
N ILE A 137 -5.90 4.82 -7.39
CA ILE A 137 -4.88 4.17 -6.55
C ILE A 137 -5.18 2.68 -6.45
N ALA A 138 -4.13 1.86 -6.45
CA ALA A 138 -4.18 0.48 -5.98
C ALA A 138 -3.60 0.39 -4.57
N LEU A 139 -4.31 -0.29 -3.66
CA LEU A 139 -3.89 -0.53 -2.29
C LEU A 139 -3.70 -2.03 -2.07
N ILE A 140 -2.53 -2.41 -1.58
CA ILE A 140 -2.10 -3.80 -1.41
C ILE A 140 -1.67 -4.03 0.03
N TYR A 141 -2.17 -5.09 0.64
CA TYR A 141 -1.70 -5.61 1.92
C TYR A 141 -0.97 -6.91 1.69
N ALA A 142 0.27 -6.97 2.15
CA ALA A 142 1.14 -8.10 1.90
C ALA A 142 2.18 -8.28 3.02
N THR A 143 2.76 -9.46 3.12
CA THR A 143 3.92 -9.68 3.98
C THR A 143 5.15 -8.95 3.44
N PRO A 144 6.17 -8.65 4.26
CA PRO A 144 7.39 -8.02 3.79
C PRO A 144 8.06 -8.75 2.61
N ALA A 145 8.01 -10.09 2.62
CA ALA A 145 8.59 -10.90 1.54
C ALA A 145 7.82 -10.81 0.22
N GLN A 146 6.51 -10.63 0.27
CA GLN A 146 5.68 -10.35 -0.92
C GLN A 146 5.88 -8.92 -1.38
N MET A 147 5.94 -7.99 -0.43
CA MET A 147 6.04 -6.56 -0.68
C MET A 147 7.31 -6.20 -1.45
N ILE A 148 8.45 -6.77 -1.06
CA ILE A 148 9.73 -6.50 -1.74
C ILE A 148 9.68 -6.86 -3.23
N MET A 149 8.95 -7.90 -3.61
CA MET A 149 8.80 -8.29 -5.02
C MET A 149 8.05 -7.23 -5.83
N ILE A 150 6.99 -6.66 -5.26
CA ILE A 150 6.20 -5.60 -5.90
C ILE A 150 7.04 -4.32 -6.00
N MET A 151 7.75 -3.97 -4.93
CA MET A 151 8.64 -2.80 -4.90
C MET A 151 9.75 -2.90 -5.94
N MET A 152 10.38 -4.06 -6.09
CA MET A 152 11.38 -4.30 -7.12
C MET A 152 10.78 -4.19 -8.53
N GLY A 153 9.54 -4.66 -8.74
CA GLY A 153 8.82 -4.50 -10.00
C GLY A 153 8.59 -3.04 -10.35
N LEU A 154 8.21 -2.21 -9.37
CA LEU A 154 8.06 -0.76 -9.56
C LEU A 154 9.39 -0.05 -9.90
N GLN A 155 10.52 -0.60 -9.49
CA GLN A 155 11.85 -0.05 -9.67
C GLN A 155 12.57 -0.57 -10.93
N TRP A 156 11.97 -1.52 -11.64
CA TRP A 156 12.62 -2.26 -12.73
C TRP A 156 13.13 -1.37 -13.87
N GLU A 157 12.29 -0.47 -14.37
CA GLU A 157 12.66 0.41 -15.49
C GLU A 157 13.39 1.68 -15.04
N ASN A 158 12.89 2.28 -13.95
CA ASN A 158 13.42 3.53 -13.41
C ASN A 158 13.62 3.38 -11.91
N TYR A 159 14.85 3.14 -11.50
CA TYR A 159 15.18 3.02 -10.09
C TYR A 159 14.88 4.32 -9.33
N LYS A 160 13.93 4.22 -8.40
CA LYS A 160 13.64 5.26 -7.42
C LYS A 160 13.34 4.60 -6.09
N PRO A 161 13.97 5.00 -4.98
CA PRO A 161 13.65 4.42 -3.68
C PRO A 161 12.20 4.75 -3.30
N ILE A 162 11.44 3.73 -2.92
CA ILE A 162 10.10 3.90 -2.39
C ILE A 162 10.23 4.34 -0.94
N LYS A 163 9.59 5.44 -0.59
CA LYS A 163 9.61 6.00 0.76
C LYS A 163 8.39 5.56 1.53
N GLY A 164 8.47 5.57 2.85
CA GLY A 164 7.35 5.29 3.74
C GLY A 164 7.38 6.20 4.96
N ILE A 165 6.21 6.44 5.51
CA ILE A 165 6.01 7.17 6.77
C ILE A 165 5.44 6.17 7.78
N PHE A 166 5.92 6.21 9.01
CA PHE A 166 5.56 5.26 10.06
C PHE A 166 5.23 6.02 11.34
N LYS A 167 3.95 6.36 11.52
CA LYS A 167 3.50 7.12 12.70
C LYS A 167 2.78 6.27 13.74
N GLY A 168 2.40 5.02 13.41
CA GLY A 168 1.63 4.14 14.28
C GLY A 168 0.14 4.42 14.33
N GLU A 169 -0.28 5.60 13.89
CA GLU A 169 -1.66 6.01 13.67
C GLU A 169 -1.74 6.73 12.33
N GLY A 170 -2.88 6.61 11.64
CA GLY A 170 -3.11 7.39 10.43
C GLY A 170 -2.67 6.75 9.12
N THR A 171 -2.70 5.43 9.00
CA THR A 171 -2.36 4.72 7.74
C THR A 171 -3.03 5.34 6.51
N CYS A 172 -4.25 5.86 6.62
CA CYS A 172 -4.92 6.53 5.51
C CYS A 172 -4.09 7.69 4.96
N SER A 173 -3.55 8.54 5.86
CA SER A 173 -2.68 9.66 5.51
C SER A 173 -1.36 9.15 4.93
N ASP A 174 -0.70 8.22 5.64
CA ASP A 174 0.64 7.75 5.33
C ASP A 174 0.72 6.80 4.12
N SER A 175 -0.43 6.33 3.60
CA SER A 175 -0.50 5.45 2.43
C SER A 175 -1.19 6.12 1.25
N PHE A 176 -2.48 5.86 1.05
CA PHE A 176 -3.16 6.27 -0.18
C PHE A 176 -3.37 7.78 -0.31
N ILE A 177 -3.46 8.55 0.80
CA ILE A 177 -3.56 10.01 0.71
C ILE A 177 -2.21 10.62 0.29
N ASP A 178 -1.10 10.17 0.88
CA ASP A 178 0.23 10.60 0.45
C ASP A 178 0.54 10.15 -0.98
N CYS A 179 0.15 8.92 -1.35
CA CYS A 179 0.24 8.43 -2.72
C CYS A 179 -0.54 9.32 -3.70
N TYR A 180 -1.76 9.72 -3.33
CA TYR A 180 -2.59 10.61 -4.14
C TYR A 180 -1.93 11.97 -4.38
N TYR A 181 -1.36 12.59 -3.35
CA TYR A 181 -0.73 13.91 -3.47
C TYR A 181 0.61 13.87 -4.18
N ASN A 182 1.41 12.86 -3.91
CA ASN A 182 2.78 12.76 -4.42
C ASN A 182 2.83 12.15 -5.84
N GLY A 183 1.78 11.42 -6.25
CA GLY A 183 1.80 10.65 -7.49
C GLY A 183 2.84 9.53 -7.51
N GLU A 184 3.27 9.07 -6.33
CA GLU A 184 4.34 8.11 -6.11
C GLU A 184 3.88 6.98 -5.19
N PRO A 185 4.43 5.76 -5.34
CA PRO A 185 4.14 4.68 -4.41
C PRO A 185 4.49 5.05 -2.97
N GLN A 186 3.62 4.70 -2.03
CA GLN A 186 3.78 4.92 -0.61
C GLN A 186 3.66 3.62 0.17
N PHE A 187 4.66 3.35 0.99
CA PHE A 187 4.77 2.17 1.80
C PHE A 187 4.63 2.52 3.28
N THR A 188 3.83 1.77 4.04
CA THR A 188 3.67 2.01 5.47
C THR A 188 3.35 0.74 6.26
N VAL A 189 3.55 0.82 7.58
CA VAL A 189 3.05 -0.16 8.54
C VAL A 189 1.62 0.22 8.90
N PRO A 190 0.64 -0.67 8.71
CA PRO A 190 -0.75 -0.42 9.11
C PRO A 190 -0.86 -0.02 10.58
N CYS A 191 -1.64 1.03 10.85
CA CYS A 191 -1.80 1.61 12.17
C CYS A 191 -2.58 0.72 13.13
N PHE A 192 -2.59 1.10 14.41
CA PHE A 192 -3.36 0.39 15.43
C PHE A 192 -4.85 0.26 15.06
N GLY A 193 -5.46 1.32 14.52
CA GLY A 193 -6.85 1.32 14.09
C GLY A 193 -7.14 0.29 12.98
N GLU A 194 -6.28 0.19 11.97
CA GLU A 194 -6.44 -0.82 10.91
C GLU A 194 -6.29 -2.25 11.43
N ARG A 195 -5.38 -2.48 12.37
CA ARG A 195 -5.21 -3.80 12.98
C ARG A 195 -6.38 -4.17 13.87
N ASN A 196 -6.83 -3.24 14.73
CA ASN A 196 -7.90 -3.48 15.68
C ASN A 196 -9.29 -3.54 15.04
N ILE A 197 -9.56 -2.70 14.03
CA ILE A 197 -10.88 -2.54 13.42
C ILE A 197 -10.91 -3.12 12.00
N GLY A 198 -9.85 -2.94 11.24
CA GLY A 198 -9.72 -3.36 9.86
C GLY A 198 -9.18 -4.80 9.67
N HIS A 199 -8.95 -5.55 10.74
CA HIS A 199 -8.45 -6.93 10.70
C HIS A 199 -7.17 -7.12 9.86
N VAL A 200 -6.30 -6.10 9.82
CA VAL A 200 -4.98 -6.23 9.20
C VAL A 200 -4.11 -7.14 10.07
N GLN A 201 -3.51 -8.15 9.48
CA GLN A 201 -2.72 -9.14 10.19
C GLN A 201 -1.39 -8.58 10.67
N GLU A 202 -0.81 -9.18 11.73
CA GLU A 202 0.44 -8.70 12.36
C GLU A 202 1.62 -8.61 11.40
N ASP A 203 1.68 -9.50 10.43
CA ASP A 203 2.73 -9.62 9.42
C ASP A 203 2.41 -8.88 8.11
N GLU A 204 1.30 -8.14 8.03
CA GLU A 204 0.94 -7.36 6.85
C GLU A 204 1.48 -5.93 6.93
N MET A 205 1.94 -5.47 5.77
CA MET A 205 2.31 -4.10 5.45
C MET A 205 1.40 -3.57 4.36
N SER A 206 1.32 -2.26 4.19
CA SER A 206 0.49 -1.60 3.19
C SER A 206 1.34 -0.89 2.15
N LEU A 207 0.97 -1.03 0.89
CA LEU A 207 1.55 -0.31 -0.25
C LEU A 207 0.43 0.30 -1.08
N ALA A 208 0.43 1.62 -1.20
CA ALA A 208 -0.40 2.37 -2.13
C ALA A 208 0.39 2.67 -3.40
N ILE A 209 -0.18 2.39 -4.56
CA ILE A 209 0.44 2.59 -5.87
C ILE A 209 -0.49 3.46 -6.71
N PRO A 210 -0.02 4.54 -7.37
CA PRO A 210 -0.82 5.27 -8.35
C PRO A 210 -1.34 4.31 -9.44
N GLY A 211 -2.61 4.45 -9.84
CA GLY A 211 -3.23 3.51 -10.79
C GLY A 211 -2.42 3.32 -12.06
N ASN A 212 -1.85 4.40 -12.61
CA ASN A 212 -1.03 4.38 -13.82
C ASN A 212 0.34 3.68 -13.66
N MET A 213 0.72 3.26 -12.46
CA MET A 213 1.99 2.56 -12.20
C MET A 213 1.79 1.06 -11.92
N VAL A 214 0.56 0.59 -11.77
CA VAL A 214 0.29 -0.83 -11.41
C VAL A 214 0.71 -1.80 -12.51
N GLU A 215 0.40 -1.46 -13.77
CA GLU A 215 0.79 -2.27 -14.94
C GLU A 215 2.31 -2.38 -15.04
N LYS A 216 3.02 -1.26 -14.88
CA LYS A 216 4.50 -1.23 -14.88
C LYS A 216 5.11 -2.08 -13.77
N ALA A 217 4.51 -2.06 -12.58
CA ALA A 217 4.95 -2.92 -11.48
C ALA A 217 4.86 -4.40 -11.87
N LEU A 218 3.74 -4.80 -12.47
CA LEU A 218 3.52 -6.16 -12.93
C LEU A 218 4.49 -6.58 -14.03
N GLU A 219 4.72 -5.71 -15.03
CA GLU A 219 5.70 -5.94 -16.10
C GLU A 219 7.11 -6.13 -15.57
N GLY A 220 7.54 -5.26 -14.64
CA GLY A 220 8.83 -5.39 -13.97
C GLY A 220 8.96 -6.70 -13.19
N MET A 221 7.90 -7.11 -12.48
CA MET A 221 7.88 -8.40 -11.78
C MET A 221 7.99 -9.58 -12.75
N LYS A 222 7.32 -9.53 -13.90
CA LYS A 222 7.41 -10.56 -14.96
C LYS A 222 8.83 -10.64 -15.51
N ALA A 223 9.42 -9.50 -15.87
CA ALA A 223 10.79 -9.44 -16.38
C ALA A 223 11.81 -10.03 -15.38
N MET A 224 11.72 -9.68 -14.10
CA MET A 224 12.59 -10.25 -13.07
C MET A 224 12.43 -11.77 -12.94
N ARG A 225 11.20 -12.28 -13.02
CA ARG A 225 10.92 -13.71 -12.94
C ARG A 225 11.55 -14.49 -14.10
N GLU A 226 11.59 -13.91 -15.28
CA GLU A 226 12.24 -14.52 -16.48
C GLU A 226 13.74 -14.72 -16.26
N THR A 227 14.39 -13.85 -15.50
CA THR A 227 15.82 -13.99 -15.16
C THR A 227 16.08 -15.19 -14.24
N ARG A 228 15.06 -15.78 -13.63
CA ARG A 228 15.12 -16.84 -12.64
C ARG A 228 15.93 -16.52 -11.37
N MET A 229 16.40 -15.29 -11.24
CA MET A 229 17.16 -14.84 -10.06
C MET A 229 16.27 -14.30 -8.96
N VAL A 230 15.11 -13.74 -9.34
CA VAL A 230 14.16 -13.14 -8.42
C VAL A 230 12.80 -13.81 -8.58
N ALA A 231 12.32 -14.47 -7.55
CA ALA A 231 11.06 -15.19 -7.57
C ALA A 231 10.38 -15.20 -6.19
N TYR A 232 9.06 -15.32 -6.19
CA TYR A 232 8.31 -15.60 -4.98
C TYR A 232 7.68 -17.02 -5.07
N PRO A 233 7.72 -17.85 -4.03
CA PRO A 233 8.38 -17.60 -2.73
C PRO A 233 9.88 -17.40 -2.84
N ILE A 234 10.43 -16.49 -2.00
CA ILE A 234 11.87 -16.26 -1.97
C ILE A 234 12.58 -17.54 -1.55
N PRO A 235 13.50 -18.07 -2.36
CA PRO A 235 14.15 -19.32 -2.03
C PRO A 235 15.03 -19.18 -0.78
N PHE A 236 14.76 -20.02 0.22
CA PHE A 236 15.60 -20.10 1.41
C PHE A 236 16.78 -21.06 1.16
N LEU A 237 17.98 -20.50 1.12
CA LEU A 237 19.19 -21.27 0.85
C LEU A 237 19.67 -22.11 2.04
N GLY A 238 18.99 -22.00 3.18
CA GLY A 238 19.31 -22.72 4.41
C GLY A 238 20.37 -21.99 5.26
N PHE A 239 20.31 -22.24 6.56
CA PHE A 239 21.34 -21.79 7.50
C PHE A 239 22.41 -22.87 7.59
N GLN A 240 23.58 -22.62 7.03
CA GLN A 240 24.74 -23.53 7.08
C GLN A 240 25.96 -22.72 7.48
N LEU A 241 26.88 -23.38 8.24
CA LEU A 241 28.18 -22.81 8.59
C LEU A 241 29.00 -22.51 7.33
N ASP A 242 28.82 -23.29 6.28
CA ASP A 242 29.38 -23.05 4.95
C ASP A 242 28.29 -22.54 3.97
N ALA A 243 27.75 -21.37 4.23
CA ALA A 243 26.80 -20.72 3.35
C ALA A 243 27.45 -20.34 1.98
N THR A 244 28.77 -20.18 1.97
CA THR A 244 29.52 -19.74 0.79
C THR A 244 29.36 -20.70 -0.38
N SER A 245 29.35 -22.00 -0.12
CA SER A 245 29.24 -23.02 -1.19
C SER A 245 27.90 -22.95 -1.94
N LYS A 246 26.82 -22.55 -1.28
CA LYS A 246 25.51 -22.37 -1.92
C LYS A 246 25.39 -21.05 -2.64
N ILE A 247 25.91 -19.97 -2.04
CA ILE A 247 25.93 -18.65 -2.66
C ILE A 247 26.73 -18.69 -3.95
N THR A 248 27.89 -19.35 -3.96
CA THR A 248 28.75 -19.47 -5.16
C THR A 248 28.10 -20.29 -6.29
N LYS A 249 27.20 -21.22 -5.96
CA LYS A 249 26.45 -21.98 -6.97
C LYS A 249 25.30 -21.18 -7.57
N VAL A 250 24.65 -20.34 -6.78
CA VAL A 250 23.50 -19.52 -7.22
C VAL A 250 23.96 -18.22 -7.88
N TYR A 251 25.06 -17.66 -7.37
CA TYR A 251 25.64 -16.39 -7.86
C TYR A 251 27.14 -16.55 -8.14
N PRO A 252 27.56 -17.34 -9.14
CA PRO A 252 28.98 -17.59 -9.41
C PRO A 252 29.77 -16.30 -9.68
N GLN A 253 29.14 -15.30 -10.30
CA GLN A 253 29.79 -14.01 -10.60
C GLN A 253 30.14 -13.21 -9.33
N SER A 254 29.48 -13.45 -8.21
CA SER A 254 29.75 -12.71 -6.96
C SER A 254 31.16 -13.02 -6.41
N VAL A 255 31.71 -14.20 -6.66
CA VAL A 255 33.08 -14.57 -6.28
C VAL A 255 34.08 -13.80 -7.12
N GLU A 256 33.89 -13.78 -8.44
CA GLU A 256 34.75 -13.06 -9.37
C GLU A 256 34.78 -11.55 -9.10
N ILE A 257 33.59 -10.96 -8.87
CA ILE A 257 33.46 -9.54 -8.52
C ILE A 257 34.17 -9.25 -7.20
N ARG A 258 33.97 -10.07 -6.17
CA ARG A 258 34.66 -9.94 -4.87
C ARG A 258 36.18 -9.98 -5.04
N GLU A 259 36.70 -10.96 -5.77
CA GLU A 259 38.15 -11.06 -6.00
C GLU A 259 38.72 -9.86 -6.75
N ALA A 260 38.00 -9.36 -7.76
CA ALA A 260 38.38 -8.15 -8.49
C ALA A 260 38.42 -6.93 -7.56
N MET A 261 37.42 -6.73 -6.71
CA MET A 261 37.36 -5.63 -5.73
C MET A 261 38.54 -5.67 -4.76
N LEU A 262 38.82 -6.82 -4.17
CA LEU A 262 39.92 -6.99 -3.20
C LEU A 262 41.32 -6.82 -3.84
N LYS A 263 41.48 -7.17 -5.11
CA LYS A 263 42.74 -6.92 -5.87
C LYS A 263 42.96 -5.43 -6.15
N THR A 264 41.89 -4.66 -6.31
CA THR A 264 41.96 -3.19 -6.57
C THR A 264 42.37 -2.44 -5.30
N GLU A 265 41.86 -2.81 -4.13
CA GLU A 265 42.26 -2.21 -2.85
C GLU A 265 43.74 -2.42 -2.51
N ASN A 266 44.30 -3.57 -2.85
CA ASN A 266 45.73 -3.85 -2.62
C ASN A 266 46.68 -3.10 -3.55
N LYS A 267 46.18 -2.57 -4.69
CA LYS A 267 46.95 -1.70 -5.58
C LYS A 267 46.97 -0.23 -5.19
N SER A 268 45.93 0.22 -4.45
CA SER A 268 45.84 1.60 -3.97
C SER A 268 46.61 1.85 -2.65
N LYS A 269 47.16 0.81 -2.03
CA LYS A 269 47.95 0.86 -0.79
C LYS A 269 49.47 0.68 -1.01
N LYS A 270 49.89 0.59 -2.27
CA LYS A 270 51.29 0.63 -2.67
C LYS A 270 51.59 1.93 -3.43
#